data_5d179447d8572dc9b7236008e7fdc625
#
_entry.id   5d179447d8572dc9b7236008e7fdc625
#
_cell.length_a   1.000
_cell.length_b   1.000
_cell.length_c   1.000
_cell.angle_alpha   90.00
_cell.angle_beta   90.00
_cell.angle_gamma   90.00
#
_symmetry.space_group_name_H-M   'P 1'
#
loop_
_entity.id
_entity.type
_entity.pdbx_description
1 polymer ?
#
loop_
_entity_poly.entity_id
_entity_poly.type
_entity_poly.pdbx_seq_one_letter_code
_entity_poly.pdbx_strand_id
1 'polypeptide(L)'
;MYNLFKTTTLLACLAGPLSIPAFAQEREWALDAAAEDAFLVFGVAQTDDVGVSFWCKIGSGKINLLAPEPGIKLPDSAPETIALTIAGKTYNIKGRTSTGTDPGLGSIEAELALNDPLFDAVKSADRFSLTASGHKSVYPTVGADFDGLLKLCRKS
;
A
#
# COMPACT_ATOMS: atom_id res chain seq x y z
N MET A 1 21.02 -42.44 69.28
CA MET A 1 21.58 -42.16 67.96
C MET A 1 20.39 -41.88 67.02
N TYR A 2 20.12 -40.59 66.78
CA TYR A 2 18.99 -40.19 65.92
C TYR A 2 19.52 -39.62 64.60
N ASN A 3 19.21 -40.27 63.48
CA ASN A 3 19.51 -39.80 62.14
C ASN A 3 18.37 -38.98 61.65
N LEU A 4 18.65 -37.65 61.44
CA LEU A 4 17.74 -36.70 60.84
C LEU A 4 17.92 -36.76 59.30
N PHE A 5 16.91 -37.27 58.58
CA PHE A 5 16.83 -37.17 57.14
C PHE A 5 16.28 -35.79 56.79
N LYS A 6 17.11 -34.93 56.14
CA LYS A 6 16.68 -33.68 55.52
C LYS A 6 16.17 -33.96 54.11
N THR A 7 14.86 -33.85 53.91
CA THR A 7 14.23 -33.94 52.60
C THR A 7 14.30 -32.55 51.95
N THR A 8 15.11 -32.39 50.89
CA THR A 8 15.20 -31.18 50.08
C THR A 8 14.18 -31.26 48.95
N THR A 9 13.12 -30.45 49.02
CA THR A 9 12.11 -30.37 47.98
C THR A 9 12.62 -29.41 46.89
N LEU A 10 12.89 -29.94 45.68
CA LEU A 10 13.25 -29.19 44.50
C LEU A 10 12.00 -28.65 43.85
N LEU A 11 11.81 -27.33 43.89
CA LEU A 11 10.71 -26.63 43.20
C LEU A 11 11.14 -26.39 41.76
N ALA A 12 10.64 -27.19 40.81
CA ALA A 12 10.86 -26.99 39.37
C ALA A 12 9.90 -25.92 38.86
N CYS A 13 10.43 -24.73 38.59
CA CYS A 13 9.70 -23.66 37.87
C CYS A 13 9.57 -24.04 36.39
N LEU A 14 8.40 -24.47 35.96
CA LEU A 14 8.01 -24.61 34.55
C LEU A 14 7.75 -23.23 33.97
N ALA A 15 8.78 -22.60 33.41
CA ALA A 15 8.62 -21.43 32.56
C ALA A 15 8.17 -21.92 31.17
N GLY A 16 6.86 -21.97 30.92
CA GLY A 16 6.30 -22.18 29.58
C GLY A 16 6.58 -20.99 28.68
N PRO A 17 6.91 -21.17 27.38
CA PRO A 17 7.04 -20.08 26.45
C PRO A 17 5.69 -19.38 26.27
N LEU A 18 5.61 -18.10 26.63
CA LEU A 18 4.48 -17.23 26.28
C LEU A 18 4.55 -16.99 24.77
N SER A 19 3.82 -17.79 23.99
CA SER A 19 3.60 -17.54 22.58
C SER A 19 2.71 -16.30 22.47
N ILE A 20 3.30 -15.13 22.23
CA ILE A 20 2.57 -13.91 21.86
C ILE A 20 2.03 -14.16 20.45
N PRO A 21 0.70 -14.11 20.20
CA PRO A 21 0.18 -14.20 18.84
C PRO A 21 0.74 -13.02 18.05
N ALA A 22 1.49 -13.30 16.99
CA ALA A 22 1.86 -12.30 16.01
C ALA A 22 0.56 -11.90 15.30
N PHE A 23 0.03 -10.72 15.61
CA PHE A 23 -1.04 -10.13 14.82
C PHE A 23 -0.43 -9.80 13.46
N ALA A 24 -0.87 -10.48 12.40
CA ALA A 24 -0.58 -10.07 11.04
C ALA A 24 -1.18 -8.66 10.87
N GLN A 25 -0.34 -7.66 10.60
CA GLN A 25 -0.83 -6.33 10.27
C GLN A 25 -1.60 -6.44 8.95
N GLU A 26 -2.86 -6.01 8.96
CA GLU A 26 -3.68 -5.98 7.75
C GLU A 26 -3.32 -4.75 6.93
N ARG A 27 -3.40 -4.90 5.60
CA ARG A 27 -3.26 -3.77 4.68
C ARG A 27 -4.48 -2.88 4.78
N GLU A 28 -4.27 -1.59 4.89
CA GLU A 28 -5.33 -0.59 4.96
C GLU A 28 -4.99 0.66 4.13
N TRP A 29 -5.99 1.51 3.90
CA TRP A 29 -5.77 2.82 3.31
C TRP A 29 -5.34 3.81 4.39
N ALA A 30 -4.30 4.57 4.07
CA ALA A 30 -3.85 5.69 4.88
C ALA A 30 -3.68 6.93 4.00
N LEU A 31 -4.28 8.05 4.40
CA LEU A 31 -4.00 9.37 3.83
C LEU A 31 -2.99 10.07 4.74
N ASP A 32 -1.84 10.42 4.20
CA ASP A 32 -0.80 11.18 4.88
C ASP A 32 -0.46 12.44 4.08
N ALA A 33 -0.14 13.53 4.79
CA ALA A 33 0.28 14.78 4.19
C ALA A 33 1.50 15.31 4.94
N ALA A 34 2.64 15.28 4.28
CA ALA A 34 3.92 15.71 4.83
C ALA A 34 4.48 16.86 4.00
N ALA A 35 4.72 18.00 4.66
CA ALA A 35 5.33 19.20 4.09
C ALA A 35 4.73 19.65 2.73
N GLU A 36 5.23 19.09 1.63
CA GLU A 36 4.84 19.50 0.26
C GLU A 36 4.04 18.43 -0.48
N ASP A 37 3.94 17.21 0.04
CA ASP A 37 3.36 16.06 -0.64
C ASP A 37 2.21 15.45 0.16
N ALA A 38 1.22 14.92 -0.54
CA ALA A 38 0.12 14.15 0.02
C ALA A 38 0.09 12.76 -0.64
N PHE A 39 -0.13 11.74 0.18
CA PHE A 39 -0.13 10.33 -0.22
C PHE A 39 -1.37 9.62 0.29
N LEU A 40 -2.08 8.94 -0.59
CA LEU A 40 -3.11 7.97 -0.24
C LEU A 40 -2.58 6.58 -0.60
N VAL A 41 -2.24 5.78 0.40
CA VAL A 41 -1.51 4.52 0.23
C VAL A 41 -2.35 3.37 0.74
N PHE A 42 -2.41 2.26 -0.01
CA PHE A 42 -2.90 0.98 0.44
C PHE A 42 -1.72 0.06 0.76
N GLY A 43 -1.52 -0.25 2.03
CA GLY A 43 -0.36 -1.03 2.46
C GLY A 43 -0.40 -1.37 3.94
N VAL A 44 0.68 -1.93 4.45
CA VAL A 44 0.86 -2.17 5.88
C VAL A 44 1.54 -0.94 6.50
N ALA A 45 0.88 -0.35 7.50
CA ALA A 45 1.37 0.85 8.16
C ALA A 45 2.80 0.69 8.69
N GLN A 46 3.64 1.72 8.49
CA GLN A 46 5.05 1.77 8.94
C GLN A 46 5.97 0.68 8.38
N THR A 47 5.62 0.14 7.21
CA THR A 47 6.45 -0.82 6.47
C THR A 47 6.63 -0.36 5.03
N ASP A 48 7.48 -1.06 4.27
CA ASP A 48 7.66 -0.92 2.82
C ASP A 48 6.65 -1.75 2.00
N ASP A 49 5.69 -2.40 2.66
CA ASP A 49 4.63 -3.16 2.00
C ASP A 49 3.54 -2.22 1.44
N VAL A 50 3.80 -1.70 0.24
CA VAL A 50 2.89 -0.81 -0.51
C VAL A 50 2.26 -1.58 -1.65
N GLY A 51 0.92 -1.68 -1.67
CA GLY A 51 0.17 -2.31 -2.75
C GLY A 51 -0.14 -1.36 -3.91
N VAL A 52 -0.56 -0.14 -3.63
CA VAL A 52 -0.82 0.92 -4.59
C VAL A 52 -0.79 2.26 -3.88
N SER A 53 -0.36 3.31 -4.55
CA SER A 53 -0.46 4.66 -4.01
C SER A 53 -0.93 5.68 -5.04
N PHE A 54 -1.67 6.68 -4.55
CA PHE A 54 -2.01 7.90 -5.26
C PHE A 54 -1.38 9.05 -4.50
N TRP A 55 -0.61 9.88 -5.18
CA TRP A 55 0.11 10.97 -4.50
C TRP A 55 0.17 12.23 -5.34
N CYS A 56 0.40 13.35 -4.70
CA CYS A 56 0.60 14.62 -5.39
C CYS A 56 1.53 15.55 -4.61
N LYS A 57 2.14 16.50 -5.32
CA LYS A 57 2.53 17.76 -4.68
C LYS A 57 1.28 18.53 -4.31
N ILE A 58 1.17 18.96 -3.04
CA ILE A 58 0.04 19.75 -2.55
C ILE A 58 -0.15 21.00 -3.44
N GLY A 59 -1.37 21.19 -3.93
CA GLY A 59 -1.69 22.29 -4.82
C GLY A 59 -1.19 22.16 -6.27
N SER A 60 -0.67 20.99 -6.69
CA SER A 60 -0.15 20.81 -8.07
C SER A 60 -1.22 20.76 -9.15
N GLY A 61 -2.43 20.34 -8.80
CA GLY A 61 -3.51 20.11 -9.76
C GLY A 61 -3.42 18.77 -10.50
N LYS A 62 -2.57 17.85 -10.04
CA LYS A 62 -2.31 16.55 -10.64
C LYS A 62 -2.17 15.49 -9.57
N ILE A 63 -2.47 14.24 -9.92
CA ILE A 63 -2.24 13.07 -9.08
C ILE A 63 -1.37 12.09 -9.83
N ASN A 64 -0.40 11.51 -9.15
CA ASN A 64 0.39 10.40 -9.65
C ASN A 64 -0.16 9.10 -9.06
N LEU A 65 -0.38 8.11 -9.90
CA LEU A 65 -0.68 6.74 -9.53
C LEU A 65 0.60 5.93 -9.63
N LEU A 66 0.96 5.25 -8.55
CA LEU A 66 2.08 4.33 -8.50
C LEU A 66 1.56 2.92 -8.30
N ALA A 67 1.87 2.04 -9.25
CA ALA A 67 1.63 0.61 -9.20
C ALA A 67 2.97 -0.10 -8.96
N PRO A 68 3.28 -0.56 -7.75
CA PRO A 68 4.51 -1.29 -7.48
C PRO A 68 4.46 -2.69 -8.10
N GLU A 69 5.58 -3.09 -8.69
CA GLU A 69 5.79 -4.40 -9.30
C GLU A 69 7.03 -5.08 -8.67
N PRO A 70 6.94 -5.47 -7.38
CA PRO A 70 8.08 -6.02 -6.65
C PRO A 70 8.57 -7.33 -7.28
N GLY A 71 9.88 -7.46 -7.38
CA GLY A 71 10.53 -8.66 -7.95
C GLY A 71 10.53 -8.72 -9.48
N ILE A 72 9.99 -7.71 -10.17
CA ILE A 72 9.99 -7.61 -11.63
C ILE A 72 11.10 -6.66 -12.08
N LYS A 73 11.97 -7.13 -12.94
CA LYS A 73 12.96 -6.27 -13.57
C LYS A 73 12.32 -5.54 -14.75
N LEU A 74 12.05 -4.26 -14.58
CA LEU A 74 11.50 -3.38 -15.61
C LEU A 74 12.63 -2.59 -16.29
N PRO A 75 12.55 -2.32 -17.61
CA PRO A 75 13.42 -1.32 -18.24
C PRO A 75 13.04 0.07 -17.69
N ASP A 76 14.03 0.91 -17.41
CA ASP A 76 13.75 2.26 -16.88
C ASP A 76 13.09 3.16 -17.93
N SER A 77 12.15 3.98 -17.47
CA SER A 77 11.44 4.98 -18.28
C SER A 77 10.74 4.46 -19.54
N ALA A 78 10.47 3.15 -19.61
CA ALA A 78 9.75 2.55 -20.73
C ALA A 78 8.25 2.91 -20.67
N PRO A 79 7.60 3.15 -21.83
CA PRO A 79 6.16 3.35 -21.88
C PRO A 79 5.41 2.11 -21.38
N GLU A 80 4.43 2.30 -20.53
CA GLU A 80 3.61 1.22 -19.97
C GLU A 80 2.16 1.71 -19.81
N THR A 81 1.24 0.77 -19.56
CA THR A 81 -0.16 1.08 -19.34
C THR A 81 -0.65 0.45 -18.05
N ILE A 82 -1.24 1.26 -17.19
CA ILE A 82 -1.99 0.79 -16.02
C ILE A 82 -3.46 0.73 -16.42
N ALA A 83 -4.07 -0.46 -16.30
CA ALA A 83 -5.50 -0.64 -16.52
C ALA A 83 -6.22 -0.75 -15.17
N LEU A 84 -7.02 0.27 -14.81
CA LEU A 84 -7.94 0.20 -13.67
C LEU A 84 -9.31 -0.24 -14.15
N THR A 85 -9.83 -1.30 -13.54
CA THR A 85 -11.21 -1.76 -13.80
C THR A 85 -12.06 -1.54 -12.56
N ILE A 86 -13.10 -0.72 -12.71
CA ILE A 86 -14.02 -0.28 -11.65
C ILE A 86 -15.43 -0.56 -12.11
N ALA A 87 -16.22 -1.35 -11.36
CA ALA A 87 -17.59 -1.71 -11.71
C ALA A 87 -17.75 -2.20 -13.17
N GLY A 88 -16.79 -2.96 -13.68
CA GLY A 88 -16.78 -3.50 -15.04
C GLY A 88 -16.29 -2.56 -16.14
N LYS A 89 -16.03 -1.29 -15.84
CA LYS A 89 -15.44 -0.31 -16.79
C LYS A 89 -13.93 -0.23 -16.60
N THR A 90 -13.17 -0.32 -17.70
CA THR A 90 -11.73 -0.23 -17.69
C THR A 90 -11.25 1.16 -18.13
N TYR A 91 -10.38 1.76 -17.33
CA TYR A 91 -9.66 3.01 -17.57
C TYR A 91 -8.21 2.68 -17.87
N ASN A 92 -7.76 2.94 -19.09
CA ASN A 92 -6.36 2.73 -19.49
C ASN A 92 -5.57 4.01 -19.32
N ILE A 93 -4.62 4.01 -18.41
CA ILE A 93 -3.80 5.16 -18.03
C ILE A 93 -2.40 4.94 -18.57
N LYS A 94 -1.92 5.87 -19.37
CA LYS A 94 -0.56 5.85 -19.89
C LYS A 94 0.42 6.22 -18.78
N GLY A 95 1.41 5.39 -18.59
CA GLY A 95 2.46 5.57 -17.58
C GLY A 95 3.84 5.26 -18.12
N ARG A 96 4.77 5.19 -17.21
CA ARG A 96 6.16 4.80 -17.46
C ARG A 96 6.64 3.91 -16.34
N THR A 97 7.53 3.01 -16.68
CA THR A 97 8.26 2.21 -15.69
C THR A 97 9.26 3.08 -14.93
N SER A 98 9.43 2.79 -13.66
CA SER A 98 10.47 3.36 -12.80
C SER A 98 11.18 2.21 -12.09
N THR A 99 12.50 2.21 -12.20
CA THR A 99 13.35 1.23 -11.54
C THR A 99 13.94 1.87 -10.31
N GLY A 100 13.34 2.10 -9.25
CA GLY A 100 13.92 2.72 -8.05
C GLY A 100 15.42 2.46 -7.82
N THR A 101 15.98 2.98 -6.79
CA THR A 101 17.40 2.78 -6.44
C THR A 101 17.72 1.34 -6.00
N ASP A 102 16.69 0.59 -5.60
CA ASP A 102 16.85 -0.77 -5.10
C ASP A 102 16.54 -1.81 -6.18
N PRO A 103 17.46 -2.76 -6.43
CA PRO A 103 17.23 -3.84 -7.38
C PRO A 103 15.98 -4.67 -7.00
N GLY A 104 15.06 -4.83 -7.96
CA GLY A 104 13.83 -5.61 -7.75
C GLY A 104 12.63 -4.83 -7.23
N LEU A 105 12.77 -3.52 -6.99
CA LEU A 105 11.66 -2.63 -6.70
C LEU A 105 11.28 -1.87 -7.98
N GLY A 106 10.62 -2.58 -8.90
CA GLY A 106 10.04 -1.94 -10.08
C GLY A 106 8.69 -1.30 -9.75
N SER A 107 8.34 -0.22 -10.42
CA SER A 107 7.03 0.39 -10.36
C SER A 107 6.62 0.95 -11.72
N ILE A 108 5.33 1.17 -11.89
CA ILE A 108 4.79 1.91 -13.02
C ILE A 108 4.13 3.15 -12.46
N GLU A 109 4.51 4.31 -12.98
CA GLU A 109 3.96 5.59 -12.59
C GLU A 109 3.13 6.19 -13.72
N ALA A 110 1.99 6.77 -13.37
CA ALA A 110 1.10 7.44 -14.31
C ALA A 110 0.52 8.70 -13.70
N GLU A 111 0.38 9.76 -14.52
CA GLU A 111 -0.20 11.02 -14.10
C GLU A 111 -1.69 11.07 -14.46
N LEU A 112 -2.52 11.55 -13.52
CA LEU A 112 -3.97 11.73 -13.63
C LEU A 112 -4.34 13.19 -13.39
N ALA A 113 -5.32 13.68 -14.13
CA ALA A 113 -5.93 14.98 -13.83
C ALA A 113 -6.85 14.87 -12.61
N LEU A 114 -6.98 15.93 -11.81
CA LEU A 114 -7.87 15.94 -10.64
C LEU A 114 -9.34 15.71 -10.99
N ASN A 115 -9.76 16.08 -12.19
CA ASN A 115 -11.12 15.90 -12.69
C ASN A 115 -11.28 14.66 -13.56
N ASP A 116 -10.34 13.70 -13.48
CA ASP A 116 -10.49 12.43 -14.19
C ASP A 116 -11.73 11.69 -13.68
N PRO A 117 -12.63 11.23 -14.56
CA PRO A 117 -13.86 10.53 -14.18
C PRO A 117 -13.61 9.21 -13.43
N LEU A 118 -12.38 8.72 -13.43
CA LEU A 118 -11.95 7.58 -12.63
C LEU A 118 -12.18 7.82 -11.13
N PHE A 119 -11.93 9.06 -10.64
CA PHE A 119 -12.10 9.36 -9.21
C PHE A 119 -13.56 9.27 -8.75
N ASP A 120 -14.52 9.68 -9.58
CA ASP A 120 -15.93 9.51 -9.25
C ASP A 120 -16.34 8.03 -9.27
N ALA A 121 -15.80 7.27 -10.20
CA ALA A 121 -16.06 5.83 -10.29
C ALA A 121 -15.49 5.08 -9.09
N VAL A 122 -14.24 5.34 -8.69
CA VAL A 122 -13.59 4.64 -7.57
C VAL A 122 -14.25 4.95 -6.23
N LYS A 123 -14.69 6.19 -6.02
CA LYS A 123 -15.43 6.61 -4.80
C LYS A 123 -16.79 5.93 -4.67
N SER A 124 -17.39 5.53 -5.78
CA SER A 124 -18.73 4.91 -5.84
C SER A 124 -18.68 3.39 -5.86
N ALA A 125 -17.51 2.77 -5.87
CA ALA A 125 -17.33 1.33 -5.94
C ALA A 125 -16.80 0.75 -4.63
N ASP A 126 -17.08 -0.53 -4.36
CA ASP A 126 -16.53 -1.24 -3.19
C ASP A 126 -15.07 -1.65 -3.39
N ARG A 127 -14.65 -1.79 -4.64
CA ARG A 127 -13.30 -2.22 -5.02
C ARG A 127 -12.97 -1.84 -6.45
N PHE A 128 -11.69 -1.83 -6.75
CA PHE A 128 -11.19 -1.78 -8.13
C PHE A 128 -10.11 -2.84 -8.34
N SER A 129 -9.87 -3.22 -9.58
CA SER A 129 -8.70 -4.00 -9.95
C SER A 129 -7.74 -3.14 -10.77
N LEU A 130 -6.44 -3.33 -10.49
CA LEU A 130 -5.35 -2.71 -11.19
C LEU A 130 -4.59 -3.81 -11.91
N THR A 131 -4.33 -3.64 -13.21
CA THR A 131 -3.49 -4.52 -14.00
C THR A 131 -2.34 -3.71 -14.59
N ALA A 132 -1.12 -4.14 -14.33
CA ALA A 132 0.09 -3.52 -14.81
C ALA A 132 1.12 -4.62 -15.10
N SER A 133 1.92 -4.51 -16.15
CA SER A 133 2.90 -5.53 -16.59
C SER A 133 2.37 -6.98 -16.58
N GLY A 134 1.08 -7.16 -16.88
CA GLY A 134 0.42 -8.48 -16.86
C GLY A 134 0.00 -9.00 -15.48
N HIS A 135 0.32 -8.29 -14.41
CA HIS A 135 -0.11 -8.61 -13.05
C HIS A 135 -1.40 -7.90 -12.70
N LYS A 136 -2.34 -8.62 -12.07
CA LYS A 136 -3.62 -8.07 -11.63
C LYS A 136 -3.74 -8.16 -10.13
N SER A 137 -4.00 -7.02 -9.51
CA SER A 137 -4.30 -6.90 -8.08
C SER A 137 -5.68 -6.30 -7.87
N VAL A 138 -6.32 -6.61 -6.74
CA VAL A 138 -7.65 -6.07 -6.37
C VAL A 138 -7.52 -5.33 -5.05
N TYR A 139 -8.06 -4.13 -5.00
CA TYR A 139 -7.99 -3.23 -3.85
C TYR A 139 -9.40 -2.85 -3.40
N PRO A 140 -9.70 -2.91 -2.10
CA PRO A 140 -10.93 -2.36 -1.56
C PRO A 140 -10.91 -0.84 -1.67
N THR A 141 -12.06 -0.19 -1.74
CA THR A 141 -12.17 1.27 -1.67
C THR A 141 -12.63 1.75 -0.28
N VAL A 142 -13.09 0.81 0.54
CA VAL A 142 -13.48 1.11 1.93
C VAL A 142 -12.25 1.63 2.70
N GLY A 143 -12.42 2.80 3.33
CA GLY A 143 -11.33 3.47 4.07
C GLY A 143 -10.44 4.38 3.20
N ALA A 144 -10.58 4.37 1.88
CA ALA A 144 -9.81 5.24 0.99
C ALA A 144 -10.39 6.66 0.97
N ASP A 145 -9.66 7.63 1.53
CA ASP A 145 -10.06 9.05 1.52
C ASP A 145 -9.61 9.77 0.24
N PHE A 146 -10.20 9.39 -0.89
CA PHE A 146 -9.95 10.06 -2.17
C PHE A 146 -10.37 11.53 -2.16
N ASP A 147 -11.44 11.89 -1.43
CA ASP A 147 -11.87 13.29 -1.35
C ASP A 147 -10.86 14.16 -0.60
N GLY A 148 -10.29 13.64 0.48
CA GLY A 148 -9.19 14.28 1.20
C GLY A 148 -7.96 14.49 0.31
N LEU A 149 -7.52 13.46 -0.41
CA LEU A 149 -6.41 13.57 -1.36
C LEU A 149 -6.68 14.62 -2.45
N LEU A 150 -7.83 14.54 -3.13
CA LEU A 150 -8.22 15.47 -4.19
C LEU A 150 -8.27 16.92 -3.71
N LYS A 151 -8.70 17.14 -2.46
CA LYS A 151 -8.72 18.47 -1.83
C LYS A 151 -7.31 19.01 -1.62
N LEU A 152 -6.38 18.20 -1.11
CA LEU A 152 -4.97 18.56 -0.88
C LEU A 152 -4.24 18.85 -2.21
N CYS A 153 -4.52 18.08 -3.24
CA CYS A 153 -3.88 18.24 -4.56
C CYS A 153 -4.41 19.42 -5.37
N ARG A 154 -5.57 19.99 -5.02
CA ARG A 154 -6.19 21.10 -5.77
C ARG A 154 -5.37 22.36 -5.63
N LYS A 155 -5.20 23.06 -6.75
CA LYS A 155 -4.62 24.41 -6.76
C LYS A 155 -5.46 25.36 -5.91
N SER A 156 -4.80 26.11 -5.05
CA SER A 156 -5.39 27.21 -4.28
C SER A 156 -5.76 28.37 -5.17
#